data_fc2c31264d21bb8509dbe506cbda1f66
#
_entry.id   fc2c31264d21bb8509dbe506cbda1f66
#
_cell.length_a   1.000
_cell.length_b   1.000
_cell.length_c   1.000
_cell.angle_alpha   90.00
_cell.angle_beta   90.00
_cell.angle_gamma   90.00
#
_symmetry.space_group_name_H-M   'P 1'
#
loop_
_entity.id
_entity.type
_entity.pdbx_description
1 polymer ?
#
loop_
_entity_poly.entity_id
_entity_poly.type
_entity_poly.pdbx_seq_one_letter_code
_entity_poly.pdbx_strand_id
1 'polypeptide(L)'
;MKNSELQYLTDYSPADKPWDEHRSISDDVGGIYLRAAGFERYGERVEGCSGILRFGWSTNEETGETRLRLRDARFCRVRHCPICQWRRSLMWQARFYQSLPKIVAEYPDARWLFLTLTVRNCPITELGDTLTVMNAAFQRLKDRKEFRGVLGWVRTTEVTRGKDGNAHPHFHILLMVSPSMLSGDGYVKHARWVELWRDCLRVEYD
;
A
#
# COMPACT_ATOMS: atom_id res chain seq x y z
N MET A 1 21.82 37.89 -10.54
CA MET A 1 20.71 36.95 -10.34
C MET A 1 20.86 36.40 -8.92
N LYS A 2 19.95 36.76 -8.01
CA LYS A 2 19.98 36.29 -6.64
C LYS A 2 19.69 34.76 -6.66
N ASN A 3 20.61 33.95 -6.10
CA ASN A 3 20.33 32.58 -5.77
C ASN A 3 19.02 32.55 -4.96
N SER A 4 17.93 32.09 -5.56
CA SER A 4 16.74 31.78 -4.79
C SER A 4 17.10 30.56 -3.95
N GLU A 5 17.36 30.75 -2.65
CA GLU A 5 17.48 29.65 -1.71
C GLU A 5 16.24 28.78 -1.87
N LEU A 6 16.45 27.49 -2.03
CA LEU A 6 15.37 26.50 -2.03
C LEU A 6 14.63 26.63 -0.70
N GLN A 7 13.35 26.98 -0.78
CA GLN A 7 12.47 27.05 0.39
C GLN A 7 11.64 25.76 0.46
N TYR A 8 11.69 25.11 1.60
CA TYR A 8 10.92 23.90 1.85
C TYR A 8 9.62 24.22 2.59
N LEU A 9 8.58 23.45 2.32
CA LEU A 9 7.33 23.56 3.05
C LEU A 9 7.53 23.38 4.56
N THR A 10 8.47 22.53 4.94
CA THR A 10 8.87 22.24 6.32
C THR A 10 9.35 23.48 7.07
N ASP A 11 9.93 24.47 6.38
CA ASP A 11 10.40 25.71 6.99
C ASP A 11 9.23 26.55 7.57
N TYR A 12 8.04 26.36 6.97
CA TYR A 12 6.81 27.06 7.36
C TYR A 12 5.82 26.19 8.15
N SER A 13 5.85 24.88 7.92
CA SER A 13 4.95 23.92 8.54
C SER A 13 5.67 22.60 8.79
N PRO A 14 6.29 22.42 9.98
CA PRO A 14 6.99 21.18 10.32
C PRO A 14 6.13 19.92 10.22
N ALA A 15 4.81 20.05 10.41
CA ALA A 15 3.86 18.95 10.26
C ALA A 15 3.73 18.44 8.80
N ASP A 16 4.16 19.23 7.83
CA ASP A 16 4.08 18.91 6.40
C ASP A 16 5.41 18.35 5.84
N LYS A 17 6.38 18.05 6.70
CA LYS A 17 7.66 17.41 6.33
C LYS A 17 7.50 16.19 5.38
N PRO A 18 6.47 15.33 5.51
CA PRO A 18 6.29 14.23 4.57
C PRO A 18 6.11 14.67 3.10
N TRP A 19 5.65 15.89 2.83
CA TRP A 19 5.55 16.39 1.46
C TRP A 19 6.93 16.58 0.82
N ASP A 20 7.88 17.17 1.56
CA ASP A 20 9.24 17.42 1.08
C ASP A 20 9.97 16.09 0.83
N GLU A 21 9.82 15.12 1.76
CA GLU A 21 10.40 13.79 1.64
C GLU A 21 9.86 13.04 0.41
N HIS A 22 8.55 12.98 0.24
CA HIS A 22 7.94 12.33 -0.92
C HIS A 22 8.20 13.08 -2.22
N ARG A 23 8.37 14.39 -2.18
CA ARG A 23 8.75 15.19 -3.34
C ARG A 23 10.14 14.84 -3.83
N SER A 24 11.12 14.79 -2.94
CA SER A 24 12.49 14.39 -3.29
C SER A 24 12.53 13.03 -3.97
N ILE A 25 11.85 12.01 -3.40
CA ILE A 25 11.78 10.69 -4.02
C ILE A 25 11.02 10.74 -5.36
N SER A 26 10.02 11.63 -5.48
CA SER A 26 9.25 11.79 -6.72
C SER A 26 10.09 12.35 -7.86
N ASP A 27 11.02 13.25 -7.55
CA ASP A 27 11.94 13.81 -8.54
C ASP A 27 12.88 12.73 -9.09
N ASP A 28 13.39 11.83 -8.22
CA ASP A 28 14.17 10.68 -8.65
C ASP A 28 13.38 9.75 -9.57
N VAL A 29 12.14 9.40 -9.18
CA VAL A 29 11.26 8.54 -9.98
C VAL A 29 10.88 9.22 -11.32
N GLY A 30 10.61 10.51 -11.32
CA GLY A 30 10.39 11.31 -12.53
C GLY A 30 11.57 11.20 -13.48
N GLY A 31 12.79 11.39 -12.97
CA GLY A 31 14.03 11.27 -13.74
C GLY A 31 14.25 9.86 -14.32
N ILE A 32 13.84 8.79 -13.60
CA ILE A 32 13.88 7.43 -14.14
C ILE A 32 12.93 7.30 -15.33
N TYR A 33 11.69 7.77 -15.21
CA TYR A 33 10.72 7.73 -16.30
C TYR A 33 11.15 8.53 -17.52
N LEU A 34 11.74 9.70 -17.33
CA LEU A 34 12.23 10.54 -18.43
C LEU A 34 13.35 9.87 -19.25
N ARG A 35 14.16 9.03 -18.60
CA ARG A 35 15.23 8.28 -19.27
C ARG A 35 14.78 6.95 -19.88
N ALA A 36 13.57 6.50 -19.58
CA ALA A 36 13.03 5.23 -20.07
C ALA A 36 12.23 5.46 -21.36
N ALA A 37 12.74 4.94 -22.48
CA ALA A 37 12.12 5.09 -23.80
C ALA A 37 10.66 4.66 -23.81
N GLY A 38 9.78 5.55 -24.26
CA GLY A 38 8.32 5.35 -24.29
C GLY A 38 7.59 5.66 -22.98
N PHE A 39 8.32 6.13 -21.95
CA PHE A 39 7.77 6.49 -20.65
C PHE A 39 7.94 7.98 -20.30
N GLU A 40 8.50 8.79 -21.17
CA GLU A 40 8.84 10.20 -20.95
C GLU A 40 7.62 11.00 -20.46
N ARG A 41 6.47 10.78 -21.08
CA ARG A 41 5.20 11.42 -20.68
C ARG A 41 4.81 11.16 -19.21
N TYR A 42 5.18 10.00 -18.66
CA TYR A 42 4.96 9.72 -17.24
C TYR A 42 5.93 10.51 -16.38
N GLY A 43 7.19 10.68 -16.83
CA GLY A 43 8.19 11.51 -16.16
C GLY A 43 7.71 12.97 -16.02
N GLU A 44 7.32 13.61 -17.13
CA GLU A 44 6.77 14.97 -17.13
C GLU A 44 5.57 15.14 -16.17
N ARG A 45 4.68 14.14 -16.13
CA ARG A 45 3.54 14.15 -15.21
C ARG A 45 3.96 14.02 -13.76
N VAL A 46 4.98 13.21 -13.46
CA VAL A 46 5.49 13.02 -12.10
C VAL A 46 6.20 14.29 -11.62
N GLU A 47 7.02 14.94 -12.44
CA GLU A 47 7.66 16.23 -12.14
C GLU A 47 6.63 17.32 -11.80
N GLY A 48 5.53 17.39 -12.55
CA GLY A 48 4.45 18.34 -12.31
C GLY A 48 3.51 17.95 -11.14
N CYS A 49 3.74 16.80 -10.50
CA CYS A 49 2.87 16.30 -9.43
C CYS A 49 3.00 17.17 -8.18
N SER A 50 1.87 17.66 -7.66
CA SER A 50 1.82 18.52 -6.47
C SER A 50 2.72 19.79 -6.56
N GLY A 51 2.99 20.26 -7.77
CA GLY A 51 3.77 21.49 -7.97
C GLY A 51 3.12 22.73 -7.36
N ILE A 52 1.80 22.70 -7.16
CA ILE A 52 1.06 23.72 -6.43
C ILE A 52 0.23 23.03 -5.36
N LEU A 53 0.44 23.43 -4.10
CA LEU A 53 -0.35 23.03 -2.95
C LEU A 53 -1.07 24.25 -2.39
N ARG A 54 -2.40 24.15 -2.21
CA ARG A 54 -3.19 25.20 -1.60
C ARG A 54 -3.70 24.73 -0.26
N PHE A 55 -3.29 25.43 0.79
CA PHE A 55 -3.75 25.16 2.14
C PHE A 55 -4.80 26.21 2.57
N GLY A 56 -5.66 25.85 3.50
CA GLY A 56 -6.63 26.73 4.11
C GLY A 56 -6.89 26.33 5.55
N TRP A 57 -7.19 27.33 6.36
CA TRP A 57 -7.57 27.11 7.75
C TRP A 57 -8.90 26.37 7.83
N SER A 58 -8.99 25.43 8.74
CA SER A 58 -10.20 24.66 9.04
C SER A 58 -10.37 24.59 10.55
N THR A 59 -11.49 25.11 11.04
CA THR A 59 -11.85 25.06 12.47
C THR A 59 -12.79 23.89 12.70
N ASN A 60 -12.53 23.08 13.71
CA ASN A 60 -13.45 22.08 14.18
C ASN A 60 -14.54 22.78 15.01
N GLU A 61 -15.80 22.62 14.63
CA GLU A 61 -16.93 23.29 15.27
C GLU A 61 -17.18 22.82 16.71
N GLU A 62 -16.82 21.55 17.02
CA GLU A 62 -17.03 20.97 18.35
C GLU A 62 -15.92 21.37 19.35
N THR A 63 -14.67 21.43 18.89
CA THR A 63 -13.50 21.65 19.77
C THR A 63 -12.94 23.06 19.68
N GLY A 64 -13.33 23.85 18.66
CA GLY A 64 -12.76 25.16 18.36
C GLY A 64 -11.32 25.10 17.80
N GLU A 65 -10.75 23.92 17.65
CA GLU A 65 -9.38 23.74 17.17
C GLU A 65 -9.26 24.13 15.69
N THR A 66 -8.31 25.03 15.40
CA THR A 66 -8.03 25.47 14.03
C THR A 66 -6.73 24.85 13.52
N ARG A 67 -6.80 24.20 12.36
CA ARG A 67 -5.66 23.53 11.71
C ARG A 67 -5.54 23.95 10.25
N LEU A 68 -4.30 24.02 9.77
CA LEU A 68 -4.03 24.18 8.36
C LEU A 68 -4.31 22.84 7.64
N ARG A 69 -5.15 22.86 6.59
CA ARG A 69 -5.51 21.68 5.81
C ARG A 69 -5.30 21.91 4.33
N LEU A 70 -4.81 20.88 3.64
CA LEU A 70 -4.73 20.89 2.18
C LEU A 70 -6.13 21.00 1.60
N ARG A 71 -6.36 22.04 0.79
CA ARG A 71 -7.64 22.30 0.10
C ARG A 71 -7.62 21.83 -1.34
N ASP A 72 -6.50 22.02 -2.01
CA ASP A 72 -6.34 21.69 -3.42
C ASP A 72 -4.90 21.30 -3.74
N ALA A 73 -4.74 20.33 -4.64
CA ALA A 73 -3.46 19.90 -5.18
C ALA A 73 -3.65 19.18 -6.51
N ARG A 74 -2.78 19.45 -7.46
CA ARG A 74 -2.77 18.73 -8.73
C ARG A 74 -1.94 17.45 -8.62
N PHE A 75 -2.59 16.28 -8.67
CA PHE A 75 -1.96 14.98 -8.62
C PHE A 75 -1.82 14.35 -10.01
N CYS A 76 -0.65 13.81 -10.32
CA CYS A 76 -0.35 13.18 -11.63
C CYS A 76 -1.06 11.85 -11.86
N ARG A 77 -1.42 11.13 -10.79
CA ARG A 77 -2.05 9.79 -10.81
C ARG A 77 -1.20 8.74 -11.55
N VAL A 78 0.09 8.96 -11.73
CA VAL A 78 1.01 7.95 -12.23
C VAL A 78 1.18 6.89 -11.14
N ARG A 79 1.14 5.59 -11.54
CA ARG A 79 1.08 4.49 -10.59
C ARG A 79 2.22 4.46 -9.58
N HIS A 80 3.43 4.75 -10.02
CA HIS A 80 4.62 4.70 -9.16
C HIS A 80 5.11 6.09 -8.68
N CYS A 81 4.29 7.13 -8.85
CA CYS A 81 4.59 8.43 -8.25
C CYS A 81 4.52 8.34 -6.72
N PRO A 82 5.61 8.62 -5.98
CA PRO A 82 5.66 8.50 -4.53
C PRO A 82 4.62 9.36 -3.81
N ILE A 83 4.41 10.59 -4.27
CA ILE A 83 3.39 11.49 -3.72
C ILE A 83 1.98 10.90 -3.88
N CYS A 84 1.65 10.41 -5.08
CA CYS A 84 0.33 9.83 -5.34
C CYS A 84 0.11 8.55 -4.53
N GLN A 85 1.13 7.70 -4.37
CA GLN A 85 1.04 6.48 -3.58
C GLN A 85 0.90 6.80 -2.09
N TRP A 86 1.68 7.72 -1.56
CA TRP A 86 1.55 8.17 -0.18
C TRP A 86 0.14 8.71 0.11
N ARG A 87 -0.37 9.63 -0.72
CA ARG A 87 -1.73 10.20 -0.55
C ARG A 87 -2.82 9.13 -0.65
N ARG A 88 -2.64 8.15 -1.54
CA ARG A 88 -3.54 7.01 -1.67
C ARG A 88 -3.51 6.13 -0.42
N SER A 89 -2.33 5.87 0.14
CA SER A 89 -2.17 5.12 1.39
C SER A 89 -2.92 5.79 2.54
N LEU A 90 -2.72 7.11 2.74
CA LEU A 90 -3.44 7.88 3.76
C LEU A 90 -4.96 7.85 3.57
N MET A 91 -5.44 7.93 2.33
CA MET A 91 -6.87 7.82 2.03
C MET A 91 -7.44 6.44 2.44
N TRP A 92 -6.75 5.36 2.10
CA TRP A 92 -7.19 4.01 2.47
C TRP A 92 -7.13 3.78 3.97
N GLN A 93 -6.07 4.27 4.62
CA GLN A 93 -5.95 4.24 6.08
C GLN A 93 -7.13 4.96 6.75
N ALA A 94 -7.44 6.17 6.31
CA ALA A 94 -8.57 6.92 6.84
C ALA A 94 -9.91 6.19 6.65
N ARG A 95 -10.14 5.65 5.45
CA ARG A 95 -11.36 4.86 5.17
C ARG A 95 -11.47 3.63 6.05
N PHE A 96 -10.36 2.92 6.26
CA PHE A 96 -10.33 1.75 7.15
C PHE A 96 -10.71 2.15 8.58
N TYR A 97 -10.07 3.17 9.14
CA TYR A 97 -10.37 3.65 10.49
C TYR A 97 -11.81 4.16 10.65
N GLN A 98 -12.34 4.84 9.64
CA GLN A 98 -13.73 5.29 9.65
C GLN A 98 -14.74 4.14 9.58
N SER A 99 -14.39 3.04 8.93
CA SER A 99 -15.25 1.86 8.80
C SER A 99 -15.15 0.93 10.00
N LEU A 100 -14.00 0.91 10.68
CA LEU A 100 -13.69 -0.06 11.73
C LEU A 100 -14.70 -0.09 12.88
N PRO A 101 -15.20 1.05 13.43
CA PRO A 101 -16.20 1.02 14.50
C PRO A 101 -17.49 0.31 14.10
N LYS A 102 -17.95 0.49 12.85
CA LYS A 102 -19.14 -0.17 12.32
C LYS A 102 -18.93 -1.68 12.16
N ILE A 103 -17.75 -2.05 11.62
CA ILE A 103 -17.38 -3.46 11.45
C ILE A 103 -17.30 -4.17 12.79
N VAL A 104 -16.68 -3.54 13.80
CA VAL A 104 -16.57 -4.13 15.16
C VAL A 104 -17.94 -4.26 15.83
N ALA A 105 -18.84 -3.29 15.63
CA ALA A 105 -20.19 -3.36 16.16
C ALA A 105 -21.03 -4.47 15.50
N GLU A 106 -20.84 -4.69 14.18
CA GLU A 106 -21.58 -5.72 13.42
C GLU A 106 -21.01 -7.12 13.68
N TYR A 107 -19.71 -7.24 13.95
CA TYR A 107 -19.01 -8.52 14.18
C TYR A 107 -18.22 -8.48 15.50
N PRO A 108 -18.88 -8.39 16.67
CA PRO A 108 -18.22 -8.17 17.97
C PRO A 108 -17.30 -9.32 18.38
N ASP A 109 -17.60 -10.54 17.94
CA ASP A 109 -16.82 -11.74 18.24
C ASP A 109 -15.69 -12.00 17.24
N ALA A 110 -15.64 -11.26 16.14
CA ALA A 110 -14.60 -11.45 15.14
C ALA A 110 -13.21 -11.26 15.74
N ARG A 111 -12.25 -11.98 15.18
CA ARG A 111 -10.82 -11.87 15.53
C ARG A 111 -10.04 -11.45 14.29
N TRP A 112 -8.83 -10.98 14.54
CA TRP A 112 -7.97 -10.47 13.47
C TRP A 112 -6.72 -11.33 13.37
N LEU A 113 -6.38 -11.72 12.14
CA LEU A 113 -5.20 -12.50 11.85
C LEU A 113 -4.41 -11.79 10.75
N PHE A 114 -3.11 -11.59 10.99
CA PHE A 114 -2.21 -11.05 9.99
C PHE A 114 -1.48 -12.18 9.28
N LEU A 115 -1.61 -12.24 7.96
CA LEU A 115 -1.01 -13.27 7.12
C LEU A 115 -0.07 -12.61 6.11
N THR A 116 1.17 -13.08 6.04
CA THR A 116 2.12 -12.72 4.98
C THR A 116 2.30 -13.90 4.05
N LEU A 117 2.03 -13.68 2.76
CA LEU A 117 2.22 -14.67 1.71
C LEU A 117 3.33 -14.21 0.77
N THR A 118 4.37 -15.01 0.65
CA THR A 118 5.55 -14.72 -0.16
C THR A 118 5.83 -15.83 -1.15
N VAL A 119 6.70 -15.54 -2.10
CA VAL A 119 7.26 -16.49 -3.06
C VAL A 119 8.77 -16.32 -3.11
N ARG A 120 9.46 -17.18 -3.82
CA ARG A 120 10.90 -17.04 -4.13
C ARG A 120 11.13 -15.69 -4.82
N ASN A 121 12.27 -15.06 -4.54
CA ASN A 121 12.70 -13.87 -5.27
C ASN A 121 12.75 -14.15 -6.77
N CYS A 122 12.40 -13.15 -7.58
CA CYS A 122 12.42 -13.25 -9.04
C CYS A 122 13.18 -12.08 -9.66
N PRO A 123 13.76 -12.27 -10.85
CA PRO A 123 14.28 -11.18 -11.63
C PRO A 123 13.22 -10.08 -11.85
N ILE A 124 13.64 -8.83 -11.91
CA ILE A 124 12.69 -7.70 -12.09
C ILE A 124 11.89 -7.83 -13.40
N THR A 125 12.46 -8.45 -14.41
CA THR A 125 11.80 -8.73 -15.69
C THR A 125 10.65 -9.73 -15.59
N GLU A 126 10.66 -10.61 -14.58
CA GLU A 126 9.64 -11.64 -14.33
C GLU A 126 8.63 -11.21 -13.24
N LEU A 127 8.82 -10.04 -12.64
CA LEU A 127 7.97 -9.58 -11.54
C LEU A 127 6.47 -9.51 -11.93
N GLY A 128 6.18 -9.06 -13.15
CA GLY A 128 4.81 -8.98 -13.66
C GLY A 128 4.10 -10.33 -13.69
N ASP A 129 4.77 -11.34 -14.22
CA ASP A 129 4.26 -12.72 -14.32
C ASP A 129 4.15 -13.35 -12.92
N THR A 130 5.16 -13.15 -12.07
CA THR A 130 5.15 -13.62 -10.68
C THR A 130 3.95 -13.03 -9.91
N LEU A 131 3.68 -11.73 -10.03
CA LEU A 131 2.52 -11.11 -9.39
C LEU A 131 1.19 -11.63 -9.97
N THR A 132 1.14 -11.97 -11.25
CA THR A 132 -0.02 -12.59 -11.89
C THR A 132 -0.31 -13.96 -11.30
N VAL A 133 0.73 -14.80 -11.17
CA VAL A 133 0.64 -16.11 -10.50
C VAL A 133 0.19 -15.97 -9.05
N MET A 134 0.79 -15.05 -8.28
CA MET A 134 0.40 -14.79 -6.89
C MET A 134 -1.05 -14.35 -6.76
N ASN A 135 -1.54 -13.47 -7.65
CA ASN A 135 -2.92 -13.04 -7.65
C ASN A 135 -3.89 -14.20 -7.93
N ALA A 136 -3.59 -15.05 -8.91
CA ALA A 136 -4.37 -16.24 -9.21
C ALA A 136 -4.33 -17.25 -8.06
N ALA A 137 -3.18 -17.42 -7.40
CA ALA A 137 -3.03 -18.27 -6.22
C ALA A 137 -3.89 -17.78 -5.06
N PHE A 138 -3.94 -16.47 -4.82
CA PHE A 138 -4.78 -15.90 -3.77
C PHE A 138 -6.29 -16.10 -4.05
N GLN A 139 -6.72 -16.05 -5.30
CA GLN A 139 -8.11 -16.40 -5.65
C GLN A 139 -8.39 -17.86 -5.30
N ARG A 140 -7.50 -18.81 -5.70
CA ARG A 140 -7.63 -20.23 -5.34
C ARG A 140 -7.60 -20.49 -3.84
N LEU A 141 -6.80 -19.72 -3.09
CA LEU A 141 -6.74 -19.81 -1.62
C LEU A 141 -8.09 -19.46 -0.97
N LYS A 142 -8.76 -18.43 -1.47
CA LYS A 142 -10.08 -18.02 -0.97
C LYS A 142 -11.16 -19.09 -1.16
N ASP A 143 -11.00 -19.95 -2.16
CA ASP A 143 -11.94 -21.02 -2.44
C ASP A 143 -11.70 -22.29 -1.60
N ARG A 144 -10.62 -22.32 -0.80
CA ARG A 144 -10.31 -23.44 0.09
C ARG A 144 -11.24 -23.49 1.29
N LYS A 145 -11.51 -24.71 1.80
CA LYS A 145 -12.35 -24.92 2.99
C LYS A 145 -11.82 -24.18 4.23
N GLU A 146 -10.50 -24.07 4.36
CA GLU A 146 -9.84 -23.38 5.46
C GLU A 146 -10.11 -21.86 5.45
N PHE A 147 -10.50 -21.30 4.30
CA PHE A 147 -10.84 -19.89 4.18
C PHE A 147 -12.31 -19.58 4.53
N ARG A 148 -13.15 -20.60 4.76
CA ARG A 148 -14.60 -20.42 5.06
C ARG A 148 -14.86 -19.63 6.33
N GLY A 149 -13.94 -19.66 7.30
CA GLY A 149 -14.05 -18.86 8.53
C GLY A 149 -13.61 -17.40 8.37
N VAL A 150 -13.15 -16.97 7.19
CA VAL A 150 -12.77 -15.59 6.91
C VAL A 150 -14.01 -14.78 6.55
N LEU A 151 -14.33 -13.78 7.37
CA LEU A 151 -15.48 -12.89 7.22
C LEU A 151 -15.18 -11.70 6.28
N GLY A 152 -13.92 -11.30 6.23
CA GLY A 152 -13.47 -10.21 5.38
C GLY A 152 -11.94 -10.09 5.37
N TRP A 153 -11.41 -9.31 4.45
CA TRP A 153 -9.96 -9.14 4.33
C TRP A 153 -9.58 -7.83 3.65
N VAL A 154 -8.40 -7.34 4.02
CA VAL A 154 -7.68 -6.26 3.32
C VAL A 154 -6.31 -6.80 2.94
N ARG A 155 -5.91 -6.61 1.68
CA ARG A 155 -4.63 -7.08 1.15
C ARG A 155 -3.85 -5.94 0.50
N THR A 156 -2.57 -5.86 0.82
CA THR A 156 -1.61 -5.02 0.12
C THR A 156 -0.56 -5.89 -0.57
N THR A 157 -0.01 -5.37 -1.66
CA THR A 157 1.13 -5.98 -2.34
C THR A 157 2.33 -5.09 -2.09
N GLU A 158 3.38 -5.67 -1.60
CA GLU A 158 4.68 -5.02 -1.44
C GLU A 158 5.73 -5.75 -2.26
N VAL A 159 6.67 -5.01 -2.81
CA VAL A 159 7.83 -5.54 -3.52
C VAL A 159 9.05 -4.86 -2.96
N THR A 160 9.89 -5.63 -2.29
CA THR A 160 11.18 -5.15 -1.78
C THR A 160 12.32 -5.71 -2.61
N ARG A 161 13.51 -5.16 -2.45
CA ARG A 161 14.72 -5.70 -3.05
C ARG A 161 15.30 -6.75 -2.11
N GLY A 162 15.42 -7.99 -2.60
CA GLY A 162 16.08 -9.07 -1.89
C GLY A 162 17.59 -8.84 -1.74
N LYS A 163 18.23 -9.59 -0.84
CA LYS A 163 19.69 -9.55 -0.65
C LYS A 163 20.46 -9.97 -1.89
N ASP A 164 19.86 -10.79 -2.71
CA ASP A 164 20.36 -11.25 -4.03
C ASP A 164 20.17 -10.23 -5.15
N GLY A 165 19.63 -9.04 -4.84
CA GLY A 165 19.35 -7.98 -5.79
C GLY A 165 18.06 -8.14 -6.58
N ASN A 166 17.38 -9.29 -6.47
CA ASN A 166 16.13 -9.59 -7.14
C ASN A 166 14.92 -8.95 -6.45
N ALA A 167 13.76 -8.97 -7.12
CA ALA A 167 12.51 -8.55 -6.54
C ALA A 167 11.99 -9.60 -5.55
N HIS A 168 11.57 -9.16 -4.37
CA HIS A 168 10.93 -9.97 -3.35
C HIS A 168 9.47 -9.54 -3.17
N PRO A 169 8.53 -10.09 -3.97
CA PRO A 169 7.12 -9.76 -3.87
C PRO A 169 6.46 -10.51 -2.73
N HIS A 170 5.60 -9.82 -1.99
CA HIS A 170 4.79 -10.43 -0.95
C HIS A 170 3.46 -9.71 -0.74
N PHE A 171 2.48 -10.44 -0.22
CA PHE A 171 1.21 -9.93 0.19
C PHE A 171 1.15 -9.82 1.72
N HIS A 172 0.76 -8.66 2.21
CA HIS A 172 0.32 -8.48 3.58
C HIS A 172 -1.20 -8.48 3.61
N ILE A 173 -1.78 -9.33 4.42
CA ILE A 173 -3.21 -9.55 4.47
C ILE A 173 -3.68 -9.48 5.92
N LEU A 174 -4.62 -8.58 6.18
CA LEU A 174 -5.36 -8.55 7.43
C LEU A 174 -6.67 -9.29 7.19
N LEU A 175 -6.84 -10.41 7.86
CA LEU A 175 -8.06 -11.22 7.81
C LEU A 175 -8.92 -10.92 9.05
N MET A 176 -10.18 -10.65 8.83
CA MET A 176 -11.20 -10.71 9.87
C MET A 176 -11.81 -12.13 9.86
N VAL A 177 -11.73 -12.81 10.97
CA VAL A 177 -12.04 -14.24 11.05
C VAL A 177 -13.02 -14.56 12.17
N SER A 178 -13.77 -15.65 12.01
CA SER A 178 -14.58 -16.20 13.10
C SER A 178 -13.69 -16.70 14.25
N PRO A 179 -14.14 -16.67 15.52
CA PRO A 179 -13.36 -17.15 16.66
C PRO A 179 -12.87 -18.59 16.50
N SER A 180 -13.63 -19.44 15.81
CA SER A 180 -13.29 -20.85 15.56
C SER A 180 -11.98 -21.04 14.78
N MET A 181 -11.55 -20.03 14.01
CA MET A 181 -10.27 -20.09 13.29
C MET A 181 -9.03 -19.93 14.18
N LEU A 182 -9.19 -19.45 15.41
CA LEU A 182 -8.11 -19.29 16.38
C LEU A 182 -8.09 -20.39 17.44
N SER A 183 -9.16 -21.21 17.53
CA SER A 183 -9.26 -22.28 18.51
C SER A 183 -10.19 -23.39 18.01
N GLY A 184 -10.01 -24.61 18.50
CA GLY A 184 -10.84 -25.74 18.13
C GLY A 184 -10.61 -26.26 16.71
N ASP A 185 -11.64 -26.87 16.13
CA ASP A 185 -11.54 -27.58 14.83
C ASP A 185 -11.31 -26.67 13.62
N GLY A 186 -11.59 -25.39 13.76
CA GLY A 186 -11.35 -24.40 12.72
C GLY A 186 -9.94 -23.82 12.70
N TYR A 187 -9.11 -24.18 13.69
CA TYR A 187 -7.75 -23.63 13.79
C TYR A 187 -6.83 -24.14 12.67
N VAL A 188 -6.29 -23.21 11.90
CA VAL A 188 -5.35 -23.51 10.82
C VAL A 188 -3.92 -23.25 11.29
N LYS A 189 -3.14 -24.32 11.49
CA LYS A 189 -1.74 -24.24 11.90
C LYS A 189 -0.90 -23.55 10.83
N HIS A 190 0.19 -22.89 11.24
CA HIS A 190 1.13 -22.21 10.33
C HIS A 190 1.59 -23.12 9.19
N ALA A 191 2.01 -24.36 9.49
CA ALA A 191 2.43 -25.32 8.47
C ALA A 191 1.34 -25.55 7.40
N ARG A 192 0.08 -25.58 7.83
CA ARG A 192 -1.05 -25.76 6.89
C ARG A 192 -1.24 -24.54 5.99
N TRP A 193 -1.05 -23.31 6.49
CA TRP A 193 -1.05 -22.11 5.66
C TRP A 193 0.05 -22.13 4.59
N VAL A 194 1.25 -22.61 4.95
CA VAL A 194 2.37 -22.78 4.01
C VAL A 194 2.03 -23.78 2.92
N GLU A 195 1.50 -24.95 3.28
CA GLU A 195 1.05 -25.97 2.31
C GLU A 195 -0.02 -25.43 1.37
N LEU A 196 -1.06 -24.80 1.93
CA LEU A 196 -2.16 -24.23 1.14
C LEU A 196 -1.65 -23.18 0.14
N TRP A 197 -0.72 -22.34 0.56
CA TRP A 197 -0.16 -21.32 -0.32
C TRP A 197 0.65 -21.96 -1.45
N ARG A 198 1.53 -22.90 -1.13
CA ARG A 198 2.30 -23.65 -2.11
C ARG A 198 1.39 -24.34 -3.13
N ASP A 199 0.38 -25.06 -2.65
CA ASP A 199 -0.57 -25.77 -3.53
C ASP A 199 -1.35 -24.78 -4.43
N CYS A 200 -1.68 -23.59 -3.91
CA CYS A 200 -2.38 -22.59 -4.67
C CYS A 200 -1.49 -21.88 -5.70
N LEU A 201 -0.20 -21.75 -5.45
CA LEU A 201 0.76 -21.20 -6.41
C LEU A 201 0.87 -22.04 -7.68
N ARG A 202 0.82 -23.36 -7.57
CA ARG A 202 1.00 -24.29 -8.68
C ARG A 202 2.32 -24.07 -9.43
N VAL A 203 3.33 -23.65 -8.71
CA VAL A 203 4.69 -23.45 -9.23
C VAL A 203 5.57 -24.48 -8.51
N GLU A 204 6.26 -25.30 -9.28
CA GLU A 204 7.32 -26.15 -8.78
C GLU A 204 8.59 -25.30 -8.71
N TYR A 205 9.21 -25.28 -7.56
CA TYR A 205 10.54 -24.69 -7.39
C TYR A 205 11.52 -25.85 -7.29
N ASP A 206 12.45 -25.93 -8.24
CA ASP A 206 13.58 -26.87 -8.24
C ASP A 206 14.50 -26.60 -7.03
#